data_12474ba2568f350d34999dd9a6256975
#
_entry.id   12474ba2568f350d34999dd9a6256975
#
_cell.length_a   1.000
_cell.length_b   1.000
_cell.length_c   1.000
_cell.angle_alpha   90.00
_cell.angle_beta   90.00
_cell.angle_gamma   90.00
#
_symmetry.space_group_name_H-M   'P 1'
#
loop_
_entity.id
_entity.type
_entity.pdbx_description
1 polymer ?
#
loop_
_entity_poly.entity_id
_entity_poly.type
_entity_poly.pdbx_seq_one_letter_code
_entity_poly.pdbx_strand_id
1 'polypeptide(L)'
;MTPDTRPPRHTATLSSCRAATLAAAALLGLTLSPGAATAQAPAKAAAGSAEERVPIPIKLPKPMFEGTPENLAVPNLMKPLGRPRDPFLAPAGVTNVAKDKPVVSSDMEPVIGEIEQVTDGDKKGADGSYVELGPALQHVTIDLGAPHEVFAVLFWHFHKTPRVYLDVVVRLADDAAFTKNVRTIFDNDHDDTSGLGAGKDKNYVETAEGKLVDAKGARARYVRLYSNGNSANELNHYVEVEVYGRPAK
;
A
#
# COMPACT_ATOMS: atom_id res chain seq x y z
N MET A 1 52.72 19.54 -15.32
CA MET A 1 52.19 20.90 -15.29
C MET A 1 50.72 20.80 -15.69
N THR A 2 49.87 20.77 -14.72
CA THR A 2 48.40 20.84 -14.92
C THR A 2 47.89 22.00 -14.09
N PRO A 3 47.07 22.91 -14.62
CA PRO A 3 46.55 24.04 -13.84
C PRO A 3 45.27 23.61 -13.08
N ASP A 4 45.31 23.93 -11.79
CA ASP A 4 44.22 23.92 -10.83
C ASP A 4 43.25 25.07 -11.15
N THR A 5 41.94 24.75 -11.32
CA THR A 5 40.86 25.74 -11.41
C THR A 5 39.76 25.43 -10.42
N ARG A 6 39.81 26.05 -9.23
CA ARG A 6 38.69 26.11 -8.27
C ARG A 6 37.84 27.35 -8.57
N PRO A 7 36.50 27.25 -8.53
CA PRO A 7 35.63 28.42 -8.57
C PRO A 7 35.47 29.07 -7.17
N PRO A 8 35.13 30.38 -7.10
CA PRO A 8 35.14 31.17 -5.88
C PRO A 8 33.92 30.98 -5.01
N ARG A 9 34.11 31.08 -3.70
CA ARG A 9 33.09 31.12 -2.66
C ARG A 9 32.36 32.46 -2.66
N HIS A 10 31.04 32.46 -2.75
CA HIS A 10 30.22 33.63 -2.45
C HIS A 10 29.77 33.60 -0.99
N THR A 11 30.23 34.57 -0.24
CA THR A 11 29.73 34.94 1.10
C THR A 11 28.47 35.79 0.93
N ALA A 12 27.36 35.38 1.50
CA ALA A 12 26.14 36.19 1.61
C ALA A 12 26.00 36.72 3.03
N THR A 13 25.98 38.03 3.12
CA THR A 13 25.83 38.89 4.29
C THR A 13 24.40 38.86 4.82
N LEU A 14 24.28 38.73 6.14
CA LEU A 14 23.06 38.92 6.91
C LEU A 14 22.71 40.43 6.96
N SER A 15 21.46 40.75 6.63
CA SER A 15 20.89 42.07 6.94
C SER A 15 19.69 41.90 7.88
N SER A 16 19.88 42.39 9.09
CA SER A 16 18.86 42.53 10.12
C SER A 16 18.05 43.81 9.90
N CYS A 17 16.74 43.76 9.89
CA CYS A 17 15.88 44.92 10.12
C CYS A 17 14.96 44.66 11.30
N ARG A 18 15.27 45.37 12.39
CA ARG A 18 14.34 45.63 13.51
C ARG A 18 13.46 46.82 13.12
N ALA A 19 12.20 46.77 13.37
CA ALA A 19 11.39 47.97 13.59
C ALA A 19 10.36 47.67 14.70
N ALA A 20 10.35 48.62 15.60
CA ALA A 20 9.67 48.63 16.88
C ALA A 20 8.30 49.33 16.81
N THR A 21 7.41 48.91 17.70
CA THR A 21 6.51 49.68 18.56
C THR A 21 5.50 50.69 17.99
N LEU A 22 4.24 50.58 18.34
CA LEU A 22 3.61 51.55 19.23
C LEU A 22 2.24 51.07 19.73
N ALA A 23 2.07 51.13 21.04
CA ALA A 23 0.82 50.89 21.75
C ALA A 23 -0.11 52.12 21.64
N ALA A 24 -1.42 51.85 21.54
CA ALA A 24 -2.43 52.85 21.86
C ALA A 24 -3.56 52.18 22.69
N ALA A 25 -3.64 52.53 23.93
CA ALA A 25 -4.72 52.21 24.83
C ALA A 25 -5.89 53.20 24.60
N ALA A 26 -7.08 52.65 24.41
CA ALA A 26 -8.34 53.42 24.56
C ALA A 26 -9.28 52.68 25.47
N LEU A 27 -9.48 53.21 26.66
CA LEU A 27 -10.59 52.89 27.58
C LEU A 27 -11.86 53.55 27.06
N LEU A 28 -12.95 52.82 26.97
CA LEU A 28 -14.31 53.38 27.17
C LEU A 28 -15.34 52.28 27.48
N GLY A 29 -15.96 52.43 28.60
CA GLY A 29 -17.40 52.31 28.81
C GLY A 29 -18.02 50.94 28.99
N LEU A 30 -18.14 50.49 30.25
CA LEU A 30 -19.09 49.47 30.70
C LEU A 30 -20.54 49.95 30.49
N THR A 31 -21.36 49.18 29.78
CA THR A 31 -22.81 49.16 30.00
C THR A 31 -23.22 47.69 30.17
N LEU A 32 -23.54 47.31 31.40
CA LEU A 32 -24.18 46.01 31.69
C LEU A 32 -25.65 46.06 31.22
N SER A 33 -26.01 45.18 30.32
CA SER A 33 -27.41 44.76 30.11
C SER A 33 -27.56 43.31 30.59
N PRO A 34 -28.55 42.98 31.38
CA PRO A 34 -28.81 41.59 31.76
C PRO A 34 -29.57 40.90 30.63
N GLY A 35 -28.84 40.23 29.75
CA GLY A 35 -29.41 39.33 28.77
C GLY A 35 -29.67 37.96 29.38
N ALA A 36 -30.90 37.49 29.30
CA ALA A 36 -31.34 36.19 29.76
C ALA A 36 -30.51 35.07 29.06
N ALA A 37 -29.78 34.31 29.88
CA ALA A 37 -29.11 33.10 29.42
C ALA A 37 -30.16 32.02 29.15
N THR A 38 -30.56 31.86 27.91
CA THR A 38 -31.21 30.63 27.43
C THR A 38 -30.17 29.52 27.46
N ALA A 39 -30.30 28.65 28.47
CA ALA A 39 -29.52 27.42 28.54
C ALA A 39 -29.86 26.55 27.32
N GLN A 40 -28.99 26.55 26.30
CA GLN A 40 -29.04 25.66 25.19
C GLN A 40 -28.61 24.27 25.71
N ALA A 41 -29.53 23.33 25.75
CA ALA A 41 -29.24 21.95 26.08
C ALA A 41 -28.12 21.43 25.15
N PRO A 42 -27.16 20.66 25.68
CA PRO A 42 -26.10 20.10 24.84
C PRO A 42 -26.77 19.23 23.76
N ALA A 43 -26.56 19.60 22.50
CA ALA A 43 -26.93 18.77 21.37
C ALA A 43 -26.25 17.40 21.57
N LYS A 44 -27.07 16.38 21.80
CA LYS A 44 -26.64 14.98 21.87
C LYS A 44 -25.90 14.69 20.53
N ALA A 45 -24.58 14.65 20.59
CA ALA A 45 -23.78 14.22 19.45
C ALA A 45 -24.38 12.89 18.99
N ALA A 46 -24.90 12.87 17.75
CA ALA A 46 -25.35 11.64 17.10
C ALA A 46 -24.14 10.70 17.06
N ALA A 47 -24.12 9.72 17.94
CA ALA A 47 -23.21 8.60 17.85
C ALA A 47 -23.47 7.99 16.48
N GLY A 48 -22.57 8.25 15.49
CA GLY A 48 -22.61 7.60 14.20
C GLY A 48 -22.69 6.10 14.45
N SER A 49 -23.74 5.46 13.98
CA SER A 49 -23.88 4.02 14.07
C SER A 49 -22.60 3.40 13.49
N ALA A 50 -21.87 2.65 14.31
CA ALA A 50 -20.69 1.94 13.84
C ALA A 50 -21.10 1.11 12.61
N GLU A 51 -20.47 1.37 11.48
CA GLU A 51 -20.80 0.66 10.21
C GLU A 51 -20.59 -0.85 10.43
N GLU A 52 -21.61 -1.65 10.07
CA GLU A 52 -21.55 -3.09 10.21
C GLU A 52 -20.37 -3.65 9.39
N ARG A 53 -19.54 -4.45 10.03
CA ARG A 53 -18.39 -5.09 9.40
C ARG A 53 -18.68 -6.58 9.22
N VAL A 54 -18.47 -7.03 7.98
CA VAL A 54 -18.72 -8.42 7.58
C VAL A 54 -17.44 -9.02 6.96
N PRO A 55 -17.28 -10.35 6.98
CA PRO A 55 -16.17 -10.99 6.26
C PRO A 55 -16.21 -10.66 4.78
N ILE A 56 -15.06 -10.25 4.21
CA ILE A 56 -14.96 -10.11 2.75
C ILE A 56 -15.01 -11.48 2.06
N PRO A 57 -15.55 -11.59 0.83
CA PRO A 57 -15.84 -12.87 0.17
C PRO A 57 -14.59 -13.46 -0.51
N ILE A 58 -13.57 -13.82 0.25
CA ILE A 58 -12.33 -14.44 -0.28
C ILE A 58 -12.62 -15.91 -0.63
N LYS A 59 -12.19 -16.31 -1.84
CA LYS A 59 -12.16 -17.72 -2.27
C LYS A 59 -10.71 -18.12 -2.47
N LEU A 60 -10.20 -19.00 -1.61
CA LEU A 60 -8.82 -19.47 -1.69
C LEU A 60 -8.66 -20.58 -2.73
N PRO A 61 -7.53 -20.66 -3.44
CA PRO A 61 -7.19 -21.82 -4.26
C PRO A 61 -6.84 -23.02 -3.37
N LYS A 62 -6.76 -24.20 -3.99
CA LYS A 62 -6.27 -25.39 -3.28
C LYS A 62 -4.78 -25.22 -2.98
N PRO A 63 -4.32 -25.61 -1.78
CA PRO A 63 -2.90 -25.68 -1.47
C PRO A 63 -2.17 -26.59 -2.46
N MET A 64 -1.00 -26.13 -2.93
CA MET A 64 -0.14 -26.90 -3.85
C MET A 64 0.92 -27.71 -3.10
N PHE A 65 1.16 -27.37 -1.84
CA PHE A 65 1.99 -28.14 -0.92
C PHE A 65 1.36 -28.13 0.47
N GLU A 66 1.73 -29.10 1.31
CA GLU A 66 1.29 -29.22 2.69
C GLU A 66 2.45 -29.00 3.66
N GLY A 67 2.12 -28.48 4.83
CA GLY A 67 3.07 -28.23 5.91
C GLY A 67 3.80 -26.90 5.79
N THR A 68 4.60 -26.61 6.80
CA THR A 68 5.48 -25.44 6.84
C THR A 68 6.82 -25.81 6.26
N PRO A 69 7.32 -25.08 5.27
CA PRO A 69 8.66 -25.28 4.76
C PRO A 69 9.68 -25.06 5.87
N GLU A 70 10.49 -26.06 6.14
CA GLU A 70 11.65 -25.93 7.02
C GLU A 70 12.84 -25.37 6.21
N ASN A 71 13.71 -24.60 6.86
CA ASN A 71 15.01 -24.15 6.32
C ASN A 71 14.99 -23.08 5.22
N LEU A 72 13.98 -22.23 5.16
CA LEU A 72 14.11 -20.98 4.39
C LEU A 72 14.95 -19.98 5.19
N ALA A 73 16.24 -19.88 4.87
CA ALA A 73 17.20 -18.98 5.54
C ALA A 73 17.02 -17.51 5.03
N VAL A 74 15.85 -16.93 5.27
CA VAL A 74 15.55 -15.53 4.92
C VAL A 74 15.47 -14.71 6.21
N PRO A 75 16.19 -13.56 6.30
CA PRO A 75 16.11 -12.69 7.46
C PRO A 75 14.67 -12.20 7.70
N ASN A 76 14.35 -11.88 8.95
CA ASN A 76 13.04 -11.29 9.33
C ASN A 76 11.81 -12.09 8.90
N LEU A 77 11.94 -13.38 8.69
CA LEU A 77 10.84 -14.25 8.26
C LEU A 77 9.75 -14.33 9.34
N MET A 78 8.52 -14.18 8.92
CA MET A 78 7.34 -14.32 9.77
C MET A 78 7.18 -15.80 10.17
N LYS A 79 6.94 -16.05 11.46
CA LYS A 79 6.60 -17.39 11.91
C LYS A 79 5.27 -17.83 11.30
N PRO A 80 5.16 -19.08 10.81
CA PRO A 80 3.90 -19.61 10.32
C PRO A 80 2.80 -19.53 11.39
N LEU A 81 1.58 -19.20 10.95
CA LEU A 81 0.44 -19.15 11.87
C LEU A 81 0.07 -20.53 12.45
N GLY A 82 0.38 -21.62 11.74
CA GLY A 82 -0.02 -22.99 12.11
C GLY A 82 -1.54 -23.23 12.05
N ARG A 83 -2.31 -22.30 11.54
CA ARG A 83 -3.75 -22.36 11.34
C ARG A 83 -4.18 -21.44 10.19
N PRO A 84 -5.37 -21.62 9.61
CA PRO A 84 -5.89 -20.67 8.62
C PRO A 84 -5.98 -19.26 9.18
N ARG A 85 -5.82 -18.27 8.30
CA ARG A 85 -5.99 -16.84 8.62
C ARG A 85 -7.44 -16.57 9.07
N ASP A 86 -7.59 -15.72 10.09
CA ASP A 86 -8.89 -15.23 10.51
C ASP A 86 -9.59 -14.47 9.38
N PRO A 87 -10.92 -14.51 9.27
CA PRO A 87 -11.66 -13.73 8.29
C PRO A 87 -11.35 -12.23 8.40
N PHE A 88 -11.06 -11.58 7.28
CA PHE A 88 -10.88 -10.12 7.26
C PHE A 88 -12.25 -9.45 7.22
N LEU A 89 -12.49 -8.57 8.18
CA LEU A 89 -13.76 -7.85 8.29
C LEU A 89 -13.65 -6.46 7.63
N ALA A 90 -14.58 -6.13 6.76
CA ALA A 90 -14.71 -4.82 6.13
C ALA A 90 -16.18 -4.35 6.16
N PRO A 91 -16.46 -3.06 5.90
CA PRO A 91 -17.83 -2.60 5.77
C PRO A 91 -18.64 -3.41 4.76
N ALA A 92 -19.94 -3.54 4.99
CA ALA A 92 -20.84 -4.19 4.05
C ALA A 92 -20.74 -3.55 2.64
N GLY A 93 -20.85 -4.38 1.59
CA GLY A 93 -20.75 -3.92 0.19
C GLY A 93 -19.34 -3.82 -0.38
N VAL A 94 -18.30 -4.17 0.40
CA VAL A 94 -16.92 -4.29 -0.12
C VAL A 94 -16.81 -5.53 -0.99
N THR A 95 -16.27 -5.38 -2.21
CA THR A 95 -16.08 -6.45 -3.19
C THR A 95 -14.68 -6.36 -3.80
N ASN A 96 -14.26 -7.38 -4.58
CA ASN A 96 -13.05 -7.28 -5.39
C ASN A 96 -13.28 -6.31 -6.55
N VAL A 97 -12.69 -5.11 -6.48
CA VAL A 97 -12.80 -4.05 -7.48
C VAL A 97 -11.67 -4.08 -8.51
N ALA A 98 -10.71 -5.01 -8.37
CA ALA A 98 -9.62 -5.21 -9.32
C ALA A 98 -9.92 -6.25 -10.40
N LYS A 99 -10.98 -7.06 -10.26
CA LYS A 99 -11.33 -8.12 -11.20
C LYS A 99 -11.46 -7.58 -12.63
N ASP A 100 -10.71 -8.17 -13.55
CA ASP A 100 -10.65 -7.81 -14.98
C ASP A 100 -10.29 -6.33 -15.24
N LYS A 101 -9.54 -5.69 -14.32
CA LYS A 101 -9.07 -4.31 -14.47
C LYS A 101 -7.76 -4.25 -15.27
N PRO A 102 -7.54 -3.15 -16.01
CA PRO A 102 -6.29 -2.95 -16.73
C PRO A 102 -5.08 -3.02 -15.80
N VAL A 103 -4.07 -3.76 -16.22
CA VAL A 103 -2.78 -3.91 -15.55
C VAL A 103 -1.67 -3.49 -16.52
N VAL A 104 -0.66 -2.83 -15.98
CA VAL A 104 0.62 -2.58 -16.69
C VAL A 104 1.76 -3.01 -15.81
N SER A 105 2.87 -3.46 -16.42
CA SER A 105 4.09 -3.80 -15.69
C SER A 105 5.26 -2.91 -16.07
N SER A 106 6.31 -2.93 -15.25
CA SER A 106 7.60 -2.31 -15.58
C SER A 106 8.37 -3.10 -16.66
N ASP A 107 8.13 -4.42 -16.72
CA ASP A 107 8.65 -5.29 -17.78
C ASP A 107 7.62 -5.32 -18.91
N MET A 108 8.01 -4.80 -20.07
CA MET A 108 7.11 -4.70 -21.24
C MET A 108 7.00 -6.02 -22.02
N GLU A 109 7.91 -6.97 -21.77
CA GLU A 109 7.95 -8.28 -22.42
C GLU A 109 8.11 -9.37 -21.35
N PRO A 110 7.03 -9.72 -20.62
CA PRO A 110 7.07 -10.78 -19.61
C PRO A 110 7.70 -12.06 -20.17
N VAL A 111 8.48 -12.74 -19.33
CA VAL A 111 9.14 -14.01 -19.70
C VAL A 111 8.12 -15.12 -19.91
N ILE A 112 7.06 -15.13 -19.09
CA ILE A 112 5.94 -16.08 -19.17
C ILE A 112 4.63 -15.33 -18.88
N GLY A 113 3.58 -15.72 -19.61
CA GLY A 113 2.20 -15.27 -19.37
C GLY A 113 1.90 -13.88 -19.92
N GLU A 114 0.67 -13.47 -19.76
CA GLU A 114 0.14 -12.17 -20.19
C GLU A 114 -0.24 -11.35 -18.96
N ILE A 115 0.01 -10.04 -19.01
CA ILE A 115 -0.11 -9.17 -17.83
C ILE A 115 -1.54 -9.11 -17.28
N GLU A 116 -2.54 -9.32 -18.10
CA GLU A 116 -3.95 -9.37 -17.74
C GLU A 116 -4.28 -10.51 -16.76
N GLN A 117 -3.46 -11.55 -16.70
CA GLN A 117 -3.62 -12.68 -15.77
C GLN A 117 -3.52 -12.23 -14.30
N VAL A 118 -2.88 -11.09 -14.03
CA VAL A 118 -2.75 -10.55 -12.66
C VAL A 118 -4.09 -10.19 -12.01
N THR A 119 -5.17 -10.03 -12.81
CA THR A 119 -6.52 -9.68 -12.29
C THR A 119 -7.63 -10.54 -12.86
N ASP A 120 -7.32 -11.68 -13.49
CA ASP A 120 -8.29 -12.54 -14.19
C ASP A 120 -9.09 -13.45 -13.23
N GLY A 121 -8.69 -13.54 -11.96
CA GLY A 121 -9.31 -14.35 -10.91
C GLY A 121 -8.81 -15.79 -10.86
N ASP A 122 -7.84 -16.20 -11.68
CA ASP A 122 -7.19 -17.51 -11.56
C ASP A 122 -6.04 -17.44 -10.55
N LYS A 123 -6.22 -18.08 -9.41
CA LYS A 123 -5.28 -18.09 -8.27
C LYS A 123 -4.53 -19.41 -8.12
N LYS A 124 -4.59 -20.29 -9.13
CA LYS A 124 -4.07 -21.65 -8.96
C LYS A 124 -2.55 -21.70 -8.87
N GLY A 125 -1.81 -20.72 -9.42
CA GLY A 125 -0.35 -20.73 -9.44
C GLY A 125 0.24 -21.93 -10.20
N ALA A 126 -0.55 -22.54 -11.09
CA ALA A 126 -0.11 -23.61 -11.96
C ALA A 126 0.55 -23.05 -13.24
N ASP A 127 1.19 -23.91 -14.01
CA ASP A 127 1.77 -23.50 -15.30
C ASP A 127 0.64 -22.93 -16.20
N GLY A 128 0.85 -21.72 -16.71
CA GLY A 128 -0.15 -20.97 -17.48
C GLY A 128 -1.08 -20.06 -16.67
N SER A 129 -0.97 -20.04 -15.33
CA SER A 129 -1.80 -19.22 -14.44
C SER A 129 -1.00 -18.13 -13.74
N TYR A 130 0.13 -17.68 -14.29
CA TYR A 130 0.93 -16.61 -13.71
C TYR A 130 1.75 -15.87 -14.75
N VAL A 131 2.11 -14.66 -14.41
CA VAL A 131 3.04 -13.83 -15.17
C VAL A 131 4.41 -13.90 -14.52
N GLU A 132 5.45 -14.15 -15.31
CA GLU A 132 6.85 -14.07 -14.89
C GLU A 132 7.50 -12.85 -15.51
N LEU A 133 7.93 -11.92 -14.68
CA LEU A 133 8.70 -10.74 -15.08
C LEU A 133 10.19 -11.00 -14.87
N GLY A 134 11.02 -10.31 -15.64
CA GLY A 134 12.47 -10.40 -15.59
C GLY A 134 13.08 -10.11 -14.22
N PRO A 135 14.42 -10.22 -14.11
CA PRO A 135 15.15 -9.97 -12.87
C PRO A 135 15.15 -8.49 -12.48
N ALA A 136 15.74 -8.20 -11.31
CA ALA A 136 15.76 -6.89 -10.65
C ALA A 136 14.36 -6.43 -10.18
N LEU A 137 14.27 -5.18 -9.70
CA LEU A 137 13.02 -4.61 -9.19
C LEU A 137 12.00 -4.45 -10.31
N GLN A 138 10.92 -5.20 -10.22
CA GLN A 138 9.79 -5.11 -11.12
C GLN A 138 8.53 -4.66 -10.39
N HIS A 139 7.52 -4.20 -11.15
CA HIS A 139 6.23 -3.89 -10.57
C HIS A 139 5.07 -4.14 -11.54
N VAL A 140 3.91 -4.40 -10.97
CA VAL A 140 2.62 -4.37 -11.66
C VAL A 140 1.78 -3.23 -11.11
N THR A 141 1.02 -2.55 -11.97
CA THR A 141 0.13 -1.45 -11.60
C THR A 141 -1.27 -1.71 -12.13
N ILE A 142 -2.26 -1.67 -11.23
CA ILE A 142 -3.66 -1.89 -11.53
C ILE A 142 -4.38 -0.53 -11.50
N ASP A 143 -5.13 -0.20 -12.56
CA ASP A 143 -6.06 0.94 -12.59
C ASP A 143 -7.47 0.46 -12.22
N LEU A 144 -7.96 0.82 -11.06
CA LEU A 144 -9.32 0.49 -10.61
C LEU A 144 -10.42 1.21 -11.41
N GLY A 145 -10.02 2.13 -12.33
CA GLY A 145 -10.92 2.90 -13.18
C GLY A 145 -11.49 4.16 -12.53
N ALA A 146 -11.69 4.14 -11.22
CA ALA A 146 -12.17 5.27 -10.42
C ALA A 146 -11.59 5.22 -9.01
N PRO A 147 -11.66 6.30 -8.22
CA PRO A 147 -11.29 6.26 -6.80
C PRO A 147 -12.20 5.33 -6.01
N HIS A 148 -11.59 4.48 -5.18
CA HIS A 148 -12.25 3.57 -4.25
C HIS A 148 -11.75 3.76 -2.83
N GLU A 149 -12.57 3.44 -1.84
CA GLU A 149 -12.13 3.16 -0.48
C GLU A 149 -11.61 1.73 -0.46
N VAL A 150 -10.30 1.55 -0.37
CA VAL A 150 -9.63 0.24 -0.38
C VAL A 150 -9.46 -0.24 1.04
N PHE A 151 -10.02 -1.41 1.38
CA PHE A 151 -9.94 -1.99 2.72
C PHE A 151 -8.88 -3.07 2.83
N ALA A 152 -8.70 -3.88 1.76
CA ALA A 152 -7.64 -4.88 1.73
C ALA A 152 -7.08 -5.05 0.31
N VAL A 153 -5.80 -5.37 0.23
CA VAL A 153 -5.14 -5.91 -0.96
C VAL A 153 -4.71 -7.33 -0.63
N LEU A 154 -5.16 -8.28 -1.42
CA LEU A 154 -4.82 -9.69 -1.29
C LEU A 154 -4.16 -10.14 -2.58
N PHE A 155 -2.95 -10.68 -2.50
CA PHE A 155 -2.21 -11.05 -3.70
C PHE A 155 -1.46 -12.35 -3.50
N TRP A 156 -1.21 -13.00 -4.63
CA TRP A 156 -0.43 -14.22 -4.73
C TRP A 156 0.69 -14.03 -5.71
N HIS A 157 1.90 -14.29 -5.24
CA HIS A 157 3.00 -14.65 -6.10
C HIS A 157 2.97 -16.16 -6.37
N PHE A 158 3.95 -16.69 -7.10
CA PHE A 158 3.98 -18.13 -7.36
C PHE A 158 4.09 -18.93 -6.06
N HIS A 159 3.10 -19.77 -5.82
CA HIS A 159 2.93 -20.51 -4.58
C HIS A 159 2.82 -22.04 -4.77
N LYS A 160 3.25 -22.56 -5.93
CA LYS A 160 3.32 -24.01 -6.20
C LYS A 160 4.43 -24.67 -5.37
N THR A 161 5.47 -23.93 -5.07
CA THR A 161 6.56 -24.34 -4.19
C THR A 161 6.83 -23.24 -3.15
N PRO A 162 7.29 -23.60 -1.95
CA PRO A 162 7.61 -22.60 -0.93
C PRO A 162 8.64 -21.58 -1.41
N ARG A 163 8.29 -20.32 -1.39
CA ARG A 163 9.18 -19.20 -1.75
C ARG A 163 8.94 -18.00 -0.84
N VAL A 164 9.94 -17.15 -0.75
CA VAL A 164 9.84 -15.82 -0.14
C VAL A 164 10.20 -14.82 -1.21
N TYR A 165 9.30 -13.88 -1.52
CA TYR A 165 9.58 -12.76 -2.41
C TYR A 165 10.24 -11.63 -1.62
N LEU A 166 11.23 -11.00 -2.24
CA LEU A 166 12.07 -9.98 -1.63
C LEU A 166 11.61 -8.59 -2.08
N ASP A 167 11.82 -7.60 -1.22
CA ASP A 167 11.53 -6.19 -1.47
C ASP A 167 10.11 -5.96 -2.01
N VAL A 168 9.17 -6.70 -1.41
CA VAL A 168 7.75 -6.55 -1.76
C VAL A 168 7.26 -5.26 -1.14
N VAL A 169 6.85 -4.32 -2.01
CA VAL A 169 6.27 -3.04 -1.59
C VAL A 169 4.90 -2.88 -2.23
N VAL A 170 3.87 -2.60 -1.44
CA VAL A 170 2.51 -2.33 -1.94
C VAL A 170 2.15 -0.88 -1.70
N ARG A 171 1.85 -0.16 -2.77
CA ARG A 171 1.50 1.27 -2.75
C ARG A 171 0.14 1.53 -3.36
N LEU A 172 -0.53 2.52 -2.80
CA LEU A 172 -1.78 3.09 -3.29
C LEU A 172 -1.51 4.52 -3.74
N ALA A 173 -2.20 4.98 -4.80
CA ALA A 173 -2.10 6.37 -5.28
C ALA A 173 -3.39 6.83 -5.96
N ASP A 174 -3.54 8.15 -6.13
CA ASP A 174 -4.64 8.75 -6.90
C ASP A 174 -4.30 8.86 -8.39
N ASP A 175 -3.03 8.75 -8.79
CA ASP A 175 -2.56 8.88 -10.17
C ASP A 175 -1.61 7.75 -10.59
N ALA A 176 -1.58 7.46 -11.89
CA ALA A 176 -0.76 6.38 -12.47
C ALA A 176 0.75 6.60 -12.32
N ALA A 177 1.20 7.85 -12.18
CA ALA A 177 2.60 8.18 -11.97
C ALA A 177 3.05 8.02 -10.51
N PHE A 178 2.13 7.70 -9.59
CA PHE A 178 2.40 7.59 -8.16
C PHE A 178 3.06 8.84 -7.57
N THR A 179 2.49 10.02 -7.89
CA THR A 179 2.95 11.32 -7.38
C THR A 179 1.95 11.97 -6.43
N LYS A 180 0.65 11.54 -6.46
CA LYS A 180 -0.42 12.13 -5.66
C LYS A 180 -0.95 11.15 -4.62
N ASN A 181 -0.96 11.58 -3.36
CA ASN A 181 -1.50 10.83 -2.22
C ASN A 181 -0.95 9.40 -2.13
N VAL A 182 0.35 9.23 -2.42
CA VAL A 182 1.02 7.93 -2.37
C VAL A 182 1.05 7.42 -0.92
N ARG A 183 0.62 6.19 -0.73
CA ARG A 183 0.66 5.50 0.58
C ARG A 183 1.25 4.12 0.40
N THR A 184 2.34 3.84 1.12
CA THR A 184 2.84 2.48 1.29
C THR A 184 2.02 1.78 2.37
N ILE A 185 1.43 0.64 2.03
CA ILE A 185 0.57 -0.14 2.94
C ILE A 185 1.22 -1.46 3.35
N PHE A 186 2.26 -1.89 2.65
CA PHE A 186 3.12 -3.00 3.00
C PHE A 186 4.52 -2.75 2.43
N ASP A 187 5.56 -3.12 3.19
CA ASP A 187 6.94 -2.93 2.78
C ASP A 187 7.87 -3.84 3.59
N ASN A 188 8.42 -4.90 2.95
CA ASN A 188 9.42 -5.80 3.54
C ASN A 188 10.83 -5.60 2.99
N ASP A 189 11.08 -4.50 2.28
CA ASP A 189 12.40 -4.05 1.85
C ASP A 189 13.13 -3.39 3.03
N HIS A 190 13.94 -4.14 3.76
CA HIS A 190 14.55 -3.67 5.01
C HIS A 190 15.80 -2.81 4.79
N ASP A 191 16.44 -2.92 3.65
CA ASP A 191 17.72 -2.27 3.33
C ASP A 191 17.61 -1.18 2.25
N ASP A 192 16.37 -0.87 1.83
CA ASP A 192 16.05 0.15 0.81
C ASP A 192 16.70 -0.13 -0.56
N THR A 193 16.88 -1.39 -0.90
CA THR A 193 17.41 -1.77 -2.23
C THR A 193 16.44 -1.45 -3.37
N SER A 194 15.15 -1.34 -3.09
CA SER A 194 14.15 -0.86 -4.04
C SER A 194 14.23 0.66 -4.30
N GLY A 195 14.88 1.43 -3.43
CA GLY A 195 14.89 2.89 -3.47
C GLY A 195 13.53 3.52 -3.11
N LEU A 196 12.65 2.76 -2.45
CA LEU A 196 11.31 3.20 -2.08
C LEU A 196 11.16 3.57 -0.60
N GLY A 197 12.25 3.46 0.17
CA GLY A 197 12.32 3.64 1.60
C GLY A 197 12.41 2.30 2.33
N ALA A 198 13.15 2.26 3.45
CA ALA A 198 13.30 1.04 4.23
C ALA A 198 12.00 0.63 4.93
N GLY A 199 11.56 -0.59 4.66
CA GLY A 199 10.36 -1.21 5.19
C GLY A 199 10.53 -1.81 6.59
N LYS A 200 9.40 -2.20 7.21
CA LYS A 200 9.36 -2.80 8.55
C LYS A 200 8.52 -4.07 8.61
N ASP A 201 7.85 -4.41 7.53
CA ASP A 201 7.04 -5.61 7.46
C ASP A 201 7.93 -6.84 7.34
N LYS A 202 7.45 -7.97 7.85
CA LYS A 202 8.21 -9.21 7.81
C LYS A 202 8.13 -9.87 6.45
N ASN A 203 9.21 -10.52 6.06
CA ASN A 203 9.20 -11.51 5.01
C ASN A 203 8.22 -12.64 5.34
N TYR A 204 7.62 -13.25 4.35
CA TYR A 204 6.64 -14.32 4.52
C TYR A 204 6.83 -15.39 3.44
N VAL A 205 6.43 -16.61 3.78
CA VAL A 205 6.40 -17.70 2.80
C VAL A 205 5.12 -17.61 2.00
N GLU A 206 5.23 -17.63 0.67
CA GLU A 206 4.05 -17.71 -0.20
C GLU A 206 3.32 -19.04 -0.01
N THR A 207 2.01 -18.94 0.07
CA THR A 207 1.09 -20.07 0.23
C THR A 207 -0.19 -19.85 -0.57
N ALA A 208 -1.02 -20.86 -0.65
CA ALA A 208 -2.35 -20.74 -1.25
C ALA A 208 -3.28 -19.72 -0.55
N GLU A 209 -2.94 -19.25 0.64
CA GLU A 209 -3.69 -18.19 1.32
C GLU A 209 -3.42 -16.80 0.75
N GLY A 210 -2.30 -16.61 0.04
CA GLY A 210 -1.84 -15.31 -0.43
C GLY A 210 -1.49 -14.33 0.70
N LYS A 211 -0.90 -13.22 0.36
CA LYS A 211 -0.59 -12.13 1.30
C LYS A 211 -1.74 -11.14 1.36
N LEU A 212 -2.38 -11.04 2.51
CA LEU A 212 -3.42 -10.03 2.77
C LEU A 212 -2.83 -8.85 3.52
N VAL A 213 -3.09 -7.66 3.00
CA VAL A 213 -2.64 -6.37 3.55
C VAL A 213 -3.85 -5.50 3.86
N ASP A 214 -3.95 -5.00 5.09
CA ASP A 214 -5.00 -4.08 5.51
C ASP A 214 -4.70 -2.66 5.01
N ALA A 215 -5.51 -2.16 4.09
CA ALA A 215 -5.42 -0.81 3.54
C ALA A 215 -6.25 0.24 4.32
N LYS A 216 -6.99 -0.18 5.35
CA LYS A 216 -7.71 0.66 6.32
C LYS A 216 -8.71 1.66 5.71
N GLY A 217 -9.31 1.33 4.56
CA GLY A 217 -10.23 2.22 3.87
C GLY A 217 -9.53 3.39 3.17
N ALA A 218 -8.25 3.23 2.81
CA ALA A 218 -7.52 4.26 2.10
C ALA A 218 -8.16 4.55 0.74
N ARG A 219 -8.33 5.84 0.41
CA ARG A 219 -8.82 6.25 -0.90
C ARG A 219 -7.70 6.15 -1.93
N ALA A 220 -7.96 5.44 -3.04
CA ALA A 220 -7.03 5.31 -4.15
C ALA A 220 -7.75 4.93 -5.45
N ARG A 221 -7.14 5.22 -6.60
CA ARG A 221 -7.49 4.68 -7.90
C ARG A 221 -6.49 3.66 -8.41
N TYR A 222 -5.22 3.79 -8.04
CA TYR A 222 -4.15 2.93 -8.51
C TYR A 222 -3.55 2.12 -7.38
N VAL A 223 -3.26 0.86 -7.67
CA VAL A 223 -2.56 -0.07 -6.77
C VAL A 223 -1.32 -0.56 -7.50
N ARG A 224 -0.15 -0.47 -6.85
CA ARG A 224 1.11 -0.96 -7.41
C ARG A 224 1.79 -1.87 -6.43
N LEU A 225 2.24 -3.02 -6.94
CA LEU A 225 3.00 -4.00 -6.20
C LEU A 225 4.38 -4.12 -6.84
N TYR A 226 5.41 -4.06 -6.02
CA TYR A 226 6.79 -4.25 -6.41
C TYR A 226 7.31 -5.57 -5.83
N SER A 227 8.31 -6.16 -6.49
CA SER A 227 9.12 -7.26 -5.97
C SER A 227 10.50 -7.27 -6.66
N ASN A 228 11.50 -7.87 -6.01
CA ASN A 228 12.88 -7.91 -6.48
C ASN A 228 13.43 -9.34 -6.35
N GLY A 229 12.90 -10.24 -7.17
CA GLY A 229 13.24 -11.65 -7.11
C GLY A 229 12.64 -12.39 -5.91
N ASN A 230 13.13 -13.59 -5.66
CA ASN A 230 12.65 -14.45 -4.59
C ASN A 230 13.75 -15.40 -4.08
N SER A 231 13.49 -16.15 -3.03
CA SER A 231 14.44 -17.07 -2.41
C SER A 231 14.92 -18.22 -3.30
N ALA A 232 14.31 -18.44 -4.47
CA ALA A 232 14.68 -19.50 -5.42
C ALA A 232 15.40 -18.99 -6.67
N ASN A 233 15.09 -17.76 -7.13
CA ASN A 233 15.69 -17.14 -8.31
C ASN A 233 15.49 -15.62 -8.30
N GLU A 234 16.02 -14.94 -9.31
CA GLU A 234 15.95 -13.48 -9.47
C GLU A 234 14.68 -12.99 -10.15
N LEU A 235 13.75 -13.89 -10.54
CA LEU A 235 12.55 -13.54 -11.29
C LEU A 235 11.38 -13.16 -10.40
N ASN A 236 10.47 -12.37 -10.95
CA ASN A 236 9.30 -11.86 -10.27
C ASN A 236 8.04 -12.52 -10.84
N HIS A 237 7.19 -13.06 -10.01
CA HIS A 237 6.00 -13.79 -10.46
C HIS A 237 4.76 -13.20 -9.82
N TYR A 238 3.72 -12.97 -10.61
CA TYR A 238 2.40 -12.56 -10.11
C TYR A 238 1.35 -13.54 -10.63
N VAL A 239 0.57 -14.12 -9.70
CA VAL A 239 -0.53 -15.03 -10.03
C VAL A 239 -1.84 -14.25 -10.06
N GLU A 240 -2.17 -13.53 -8.98
CA GLU A 240 -3.40 -12.76 -8.88
C GLU A 240 -3.26 -11.64 -7.86
N VAL A 241 -3.94 -10.53 -8.12
CA VAL A 241 -4.10 -9.42 -7.18
C VAL A 241 -5.58 -9.07 -7.07
N GLU A 242 -6.15 -9.24 -5.88
CA GLU A 242 -7.50 -8.81 -5.53
C GLU A 242 -7.44 -7.53 -4.69
N VAL A 243 -8.26 -6.55 -5.04
CA VAL A 243 -8.40 -5.30 -4.26
C VAL A 243 -9.81 -5.24 -3.73
N TYR A 244 -9.96 -5.34 -2.43
CA TYR A 244 -11.25 -5.29 -1.76
C TYR A 244 -11.58 -3.86 -1.37
N GLY A 245 -12.55 -3.30 -2.08
CA GLY A 245 -12.95 -1.90 -1.94
C GLY A 245 -14.40 -1.66 -2.30
N ARG A 246 -14.81 -0.41 -2.16
CA ARG A 246 -16.08 0.13 -2.65
C ARG A 246 -15.85 1.49 -3.26
N PRO A 247 -16.76 2.01 -4.12
CA PRO A 247 -16.64 3.36 -4.67
C PRO A 247 -16.43 4.40 -3.57
N ALA A 248 -15.45 5.28 -3.74
CA ALA A 248 -15.26 6.40 -2.82
C ALA A 248 -16.42 7.39 -2.95
N LYS A 249 -16.89 7.86 -1.79
CA LYS A 249 -17.94 8.88 -1.71
C LYS A 249 -17.37 10.27 -2.03
#